data_891d8cde9996ae1383dce2b7d9592d23
#
_entry.id   891d8cde9996ae1383dce2b7d9592d23
#
_cell.length_a   1.000
_cell.length_b   1.000
_cell.length_c   1.000
_cell.angle_alpha   90.00
_cell.angle_beta   90.00
_cell.angle_gamma   90.00
#
_symmetry.space_group_name_H-M   'P 1'
#
loop_
_entity.id
_entity.type
_entity.pdbx_description
1 polymer ?
#
loop_
_entity_poly.entity_id
_entity_poly.type
_entity_poly.pdbx_seq_one_letter_code
_entity_poly.pdbx_strand_id
1 'polypeptide(L)'
;MNRLPGIAAAAREGLVQVVAGPEPAPVWSWRSRPERRAAYAALAVVTLGLCALSVTGVHEVSSAPDAQEPAGLVRLLIAVAVMAPLPLAARFPLLAWRAGWAALLLVPLVPAAWWGGWPWGAPQVLALLGAFCLAAIRLRRTALVWMWALTLIPWCFWLVRDIPDLNGPFSATVIFTATAIAAGSAGARLRTQRALDSQTEHADTERARRAVLEERTRIARELHDVVAHHLSLIAVQAETAPYRLGELPEPARAEFGALSGVAREALTEMRRLLGVLRQDEAGALTPQPQLADLPALVEVARRAGVRVDLSVAAGLGAVPPGVGVCAYRIVQESLSNASQHAPGAPVTVRVEHDCGGVQLLVANGPGAPAAGPARERGRGHGLTGMGERVTLLGGSLSAGPTPAGGFLVSAVLPLGEAG
;
A
#
# COMPACT_ATOMS: atom_id res chain seq x y z
N MET A 1 -3.68 -30.00 -11.30
CA MET A 1 -5.10 -30.37 -11.28
C MET A 1 -5.90 -29.87 -10.04
N ASN A 2 -5.55 -28.74 -9.39
CA ASN A 2 -6.19 -28.30 -8.13
C ASN A 2 -6.98 -26.97 -8.23
N ARG A 3 -7.65 -26.67 -9.37
CA ARG A 3 -8.46 -25.45 -9.50
C ARG A 3 -9.96 -25.65 -9.23
N LEU A 4 -10.43 -26.84 -9.07
CA LEU A 4 -11.85 -27.17 -8.90
C LEU A 4 -12.48 -26.64 -7.58
N PRO A 5 -11.84 -26.72 -6.39
CA PRO A 5 -12.44 -26.22 -5.16
C PRO A 5 -12.65 -24.70 -5.16
N GLY A 6 -11.80 -23.95 -5.84
CA GLY A 6 -11.94 -22.48 -5.94
C GLY A 6 -13.11 -22.04 -6.81
N ILE A 7 -13.43 -22.78 -7.87
CA ILE A 7 -14.56 -22.45 -8.77
C ILE A 7 -15.89 -22.71 -8.06
N ALA A 8 -16.03 -23.83 -7.36
CA ALA A 8 -17.24 -24.16 -6.62
C ALA A 8 -17.50 -23.14 -5.47
N ALA A 9 -16.47 -22.73 -4.76
CA ALA A 9 -16.56 -21.71 -3.73
C ALA A 9 -17.03 -20.36 -4.31
N ALA A 10 -16.40 -19.91 -5.41
CA ALA A 10 -16.77 -18.67 -6.09
C ALA A 10 -18.20 -18.70 -6.66
N ALA A 11 -18.65 -19.86 -7.17
CA ALA A 11 -20.02 -20.04 -7.63
C ALA A 11 -21.03 -19.92 -6.48
N ARG A 12 -20.75 -20.59 -5.36
CA ARG A 12 -21.60 -20.51 -4.15
C ARG A 12 -21.66 -19.09 -3.60
N GLU A 13 -20.52 -18.41 -3.52
CA GLU A 13 -20.46 -17.01 -3.08
C GLU A 13 -21.29 -16.10 -3.99
N GLY A 14 -21.20 -16.29 -5.31
CA GLY A 14 -21.97 -15.54 -6.28
C GLY A 14 -23.49 -15.74 -6.11
N LEU A 15 -23.95 -16.98 -5.90
CA LEU A 15 -25.34 -17.28 -5.63
C LEU A 15 -25.84 -16.63 -4.32
N VAL A 16 -25.09 -16.79 -3.24
CA VAL A 16 -25.42 -16.19 -1.94
C VAL A 16 -25.51 -14.66 -2.07
N GLN A 17 -24.58 -14.05 -2.80
CA GLN A 17 -24.61 -12.61 -3.04
C GLN A 17 -25.89 -12.17 -3.75
N VAL A 18 -26.33 -12.90 -4.77
CA VAL A 18 -27.54 -12.54 -5.53
C VAL A 18 -28.79 -12.76 -4.72
N VAL A 19 -28.91 -13.84 -3.95
CA VAL A 19 -30.14 -14.19 -3.22
C VAL A 19 -30.27 -13.41 -1.92
N ALA A 20 -29.23 -13.35 -1.10
CA ALA A 20 -29.27 -12.84 0.27
C ALA A 20 -28.12 -11.88 0.63
N GLY A 21 -27.19 -11.65 -0.28
CA GLY A 21 -26.02 -10.82 -0.01
C GLY A 21 -26.34 -9.32 0.04
N PRO A 22 -25.41 -8.52 0.59
CA PRO A 22 -25.56 -7.07 0.64
C PRO A 22 -25.51 -6.44 -0.75
N GLU A 23 -26.03 -5.22 -0.85
CA GLU A 23 -25.92 -4.43 -2.08
C GLU A 23 -24.46 -4.20 -2.45
N PRO A 24 -24.10 -4.39 -3.73
CA PRO A 24 -22.77 -4.10 -4.21
C PRO A 24 -22.47 -2.60 -4.14
N ALA A 25 -21.21 -2.26 -3.91
CA ALA A 25 -20.74 -0.88 -3.82
C ALA A 25 -21.19 -0.05 -5.04
N PRO A 26 -21.60 1.21 -4.86
CA PRO A 26 -22.08 2.06 -5.95
C PRO A 26 -20.96 2.29 -6.97
N VAL A 27 -21.29 2.10 -8.26
CA VAL A 27 -20.37 2.39 -9.37
C VAL A 27 -20.20 3.90 -9.56
N TRP A 28 -21.24 4.67 -9.25
CA TRP A 28 -21.17 6.12 -9.26
C TRP A 28 -21.20 6.66 -7.84
N SER A 29 -20.15 7.35 -7.43
CA SER A 29 -20.24 8.28 -6.31
C SER A 29 -20.99 9.50 -6.83
N TRP A 30 -22.25 9.65 -6.46
CA TRP A 30 -22.98 10.88 -6.75
C TRP A 30 -22.23 12.06 -6.13
N ARG A 31 -21.55 12.85 -6.96
CA ARG A 31 -20.73 13.98 -6.49
C ARG A 31 -21.58 15.07 -5.84
N SER A 32 -22.87 15.14 -6.20
CA SER A 32 -23.73 16.18 -5.68
C SER A 32 -25.13 15.64 -5.30
N ARG A 33 -25.75 16.30 -4.32
CA ARG A 33 -27.15 16.04 -3.95
C ARG A 33 -28.15 16.25 -5.12
N PRO A 34 -27.96 17.28 -6.02
CA PRO A 34 -28.88 17.49 -7.14
C PRO A 34 -28.81 16.37 -8.18
N GLU A 35 -27.65 15.83 -8.52
CA GLU A 35 -27.52 14.70 -9.47
C GLU A 35 -28.29 13.47 -8.99
N ARG A 36 -28.17 13.16 -7.70
CA ARG A 36 -28.92 12.05 -7.10
C ARG A 36 -30.43 12.26 -7.17
N ARG A 37 -30.91 13.49 -6.88
CA ARG A 37 -32.32 13.83 -6.98
C ARG A 37 -32.84 13.71 -8.42
N ALA A 38 -32.06 14.16 -9.39
CA ALA A 38 -32.39 14.06 -10.80
C ALA A 38 -32.51 12.59 -11.26
N ALA A 39 -31.61 11.70 -10.83
CA ALA A 39 -31.68 10.27 -11.15
C ALA A 39 -32.93 9.61 -10.55
N TYR A 40 -33.29 9.91 -9.30
CA TYR A 40 -34.51 9.41 -8.70
C TYR A 40 -35.78 9.94 -9.42
N ALA A 41 -35.78 11.21 -9.77
CA ALA A 41 -36.89 11.81 -10.52
C ALA A 41 -37.03 11.17 -11.89
N ALA A 42 -35.96 10.97 -12.62
CA ALA A 42 -35.95 10.30 -13.92
C ALA A 42 -36.53 8.86 -13.83
N LEU A 43 -36.04 8.07 -12.85
CA LEU A 43 -36.58 6.72 -12.64
C LEU A 43 -38.03 6.70 -12.20
N ALA A 44 -38.45 7.68 -11.37
CA ALA A 44 -39.85 7.81 -11.00
C ALA A 44 -40.75 8.12 -12.21
N VAL A 45 -40.32 9.04 -13.08
CA VAL A 45 -41.04 9.38 -14.32
C VAL A 45 -41.12 8.14 -15.23
N VAL A 46 -40.03 7.40 -15.42
CA VAL A 46 -40.05 6.15 -16.20
C VAL A 46 -40.99 5.14 -15.58
N THR A 47 -40.98 4.98 -14.25
CA THR A 47 -41.91 4.06 -13.57
C THR A 47 -43.36 4.45 -13.77
N LEU A 48 -43.70 5.72 -13.63
CA LEU A 48 -45.06 6.23 -13.88
C LEU A 48 -45.50 6.01 -15.33
N GLY A 49 -44.61 6.26 -16.29
CA GLY A 49 -44.88 5.99 -17.71
C GLY A 49 -45.12 4.50 -17.98
N LEU A 50 -44.32 3.60 -17.42
CA LEU A 50 -44.53 2.16 -17.53
C LEU A 50 -45.81 1.70 -16.84
N CYS A 51 -46.16 2.27 -15.69
CA CYS A 51 -47.45 2.01 -15.03
C CYS A 51 -48.62 2.45 -15.90
N ALA A 52 -48.59 3.64 -16.50
CA ALA A 52 -49.62 4.12 -17.39
C ALA A 52 -49.79 3.21 -18.60
N LEU A 53 -48.71 2.76 -19.23
CA LEU A 53 -48.74 1.80 -20.33
C LEU A 53 -49.35 0.43 -19.91
N SER A 54 -49.08 -0.01 -18.68
CA SER A 54 -49.65 -1.23 -18.15
C SER A 54 -51.16 -1.11 -17.92
N VAL A 55 -51.62 0.05 -17.48
CA VAL A 55 -53.09 0.31 -17.29
C VAL A 55 -53.80 0.28 -18.61
N THR A 56 -53.29 0.90 -19.67
CA THR A 56 -53.91 0.87 -21.00
C THR A 56 -54.00 -0.55 -21.56
N GLY A 57 -52.91 -1.34 -21.44
CA GLY A 57 -52.93 -2.74 -21.89
C GLY A 57 -53.90 -3.63 -21.10
N VAL A 58 -54.06 -3.38 -19.79
CA VAL A 58 -55.08 -4.08 -18.98
C VAL A 58 -56.50 -3.72 -19.44
N HIS A 59 -56.71 -2.45 -19.77
CA HIS A 59 -58.04 -2.00 -20.22
C HIS A 59 -58.45 -2.61 -21.57
N GLU A 60 -57.50 -2.70 -22.52
CA GLU A 60 -57.77 -3.35 -23.81
C GLU A 60 -58.16 -4.85 -23.66
N VAL A 61 -57.43 -5.57 -22.78
CA VAL A 61 -57.74 -6.99 -22.52
C VAL A 61 -59.07 -7.17 -21.76
N SER A 62 -59.35 -6.28 -20.80
CA SER A 62 -60.56 -6.31 -20.00
C SER A 62 -61.83 -5.99 -20.84
N SER A 63 -61.70 -5.31 -21.98
CA SER A 63 -62.73 -4.99 -22.90
C SER A 63 -63.10 -6.14 -23.88
N ALA A 64 -62.35 -7.26 -23.82
CA ALA A 64 -62.64 -8.43 -24.64
C ALA A 64 -63.89 -9.10 -24.15
N PRO A 65 -64.73 -9.65 -25.07
CA PRO A 65 -66.09 -10.21 -24.73
C PRO A 65 -66.08 -11.33 -23.69
N ASP A 66 -64.97 -12.05 -23.56
CA ASP A 66 -64.78 -13.19 -22.64
C ASP A 66 -63.93 -12.86 -21.39
N ALA A 67 -63.67 -11.59 -21.14
CA ALA A 67 -62.80 -11.20 -19.98
C ALA A 67 -63.58 -11.22 -18.67
N GLN A 68 -63.11 -11.96 -17.68
CA GLN A 68 -63.64 -11.95 -16.32
C GLN A 68 -63.14 -10.72 -15.57
N GLU A 69 -64.03 -9.86 -15.05
CA GLU A 69 -63.71 -8.58 -14.40
C GLU A 69 -62.68 -8.63 -13.27
N PRO A 70 -62.64 -9.66 -12.37
CA PRO A 70 -61.60 -9.71 -11.33
C PRO A 70 -60.19 -9.82 -11.87
N ALA A 71 -60.01 -10.28 -13.10
CA ALA A 71 -58.71 -10.45 -13.75
C ALA A 71 -57.96 -9.10 -13.97
N GLY A 72 -58.68 -8.03 -14.29
CA GLY A 72 -58.08 -6.71 -14.55
C GLY A 72 -57.38 -6.12 -13.32
N LEU A 73 -58.03 -6.19 -12.16
CA LEU A 73 -57.45 -5.69 -10.91
C LEU A 73 -56.20 -6.49 -10.48
N VAL A 74 -56.25 -7.82 -10.60
CA VAL A 74 -55.10 -8.67 -10.23
C VAL A 74 -53.90 -8.41 -11.15
N ARG A 75 -54.14 -8.29 -12.47
CA ARG A 75 -53.07 -7.92 -13.43
C ARG A 75 -52.45 -6.57 -13.10
N LEU A 76 -53.28 -5.56 -12.76
CA LEU A 76 -52.81 -4.24 -12.35
C LEU A 76 -51.96 -4.31 -11.08
N LEU A 77 -52.40 -5.05 -10.05
CA LEU A 77 -51.65 -5.21 -8.80
C LEU A 77 -50.29 -5.87 -9.04
N ILE A 78 -50.22 -6.91 -9.88
CA ILE A 78 -48.96 -7.56 -10.23
C ILE A 78 -48.07 -6.60 -11.04
N ALA A 79 -48.65 -5.89 -12.02
CA ALA A 79 -47.92 -4.90 -12.80
C ALA A 79 -47.26 -3.83 -11.90
N VAL A 80 -48.03 -3.29 -10.97
CA VAL A 80 -47.53 -2.31 -9.99
C VAL A 80 -46.46 -2.92 -9.09
N ALA A 81 -46.69 -4.15 -8.58
CA ALA A 81 -45.71 -4.81 -7.71
C ALA A 81 -44.35 -5.04 -8.39
N VAL A 82 -44.34 -5.36 -9.70
CA VAL A 82 -43.10 -5.53 -10.47
C VAL A 82 -42.41 -4.20 -10.73
N MET A 83 -43.15 -3.12 -10.95
CA MET A 83 -42.61 -1.82 -11.35
C MET A 83 -42.26 -0.91 -10.17
N ALA A 84 -42.97 -1.02 -9.04
CA ALA A 84 -42.77 -0.20 -7.85
C ALA A 84 -41.31 -0.20 -7.30
N PRO A 85 -40.52 -1.29 -7.38
CA PRO A 85 -39.15 -1.29 -6.96
C PRO A 85 -38.19 -0.51 -7.87
N LEU A 86 -38.54 -0.17 -9.10
CA LEU A 86 -37.65 0.45 -10.08
C LEU A 86 -37.02 1.78 -9.59
N PRO A 87 -37.73 2.70 -8.93
CA PRO A 87 -37.13 3.93 -8.37
C PRO A 87 -36.01 3.63 -7.34
N LEU A 88 -36.10 2.52 -6.62
CA LEU A 88 -35.10 2.10 -5.67
C LEU A 88 -33.82 1.62 -6.36
N ALA A 89 -33.87 1.25 -7.64
CA ALA A 89 -32.73 0.72 -8.39
C ALA A 89 -31.58 1.71 -8.53
N ALA A 90 -31.79 3.02 -8.40
CA ALA A 90 -30.72 4.02 -8.37
C ALA A 90 -29.77 3.78 -7.20
N ARG A 91 -30.28 3.42 -6.03
CA ARG A 91 -29.49 3.19 -4.81
C ARG A 91 -29.29 1.71 -4.53
N PHE A 92 -30.33 0.91 -4.67
CA PHE A 92 -30.40 -0.50 -4.32
C PHE A 92 -30.85 -1.36 -5.51
N PRO A 93 -30.04 -1.42 -6.60
CA PRO A 93 -30.46 -2.09 -7.83
C PRO A 93 -30.66 -3.59 -7.66
N LEU A 94 -29.88 -4.25 -6.81
CA LEU A 94 -30.03 -5.67 -6.56
C LEU A 94 -31.30 -5.96 -5.77
N LEU A 95 -31.64 -5.12 -4.80
CA LEU A 95 -32.92 -5.21 -4.06
C LEU A 95 -34.10 -4.96 -4.98
N ALA A 96 -34.01 -3.94 -5.85
CA ALA A 96 -35.07 -3.66 -6.83
C ALA A 96 -35.27 -4.84 -7.79
N TRP A 97 -34.20 -5.46 -8.28
CA TRP A 97 -34.29 -6.67 -9.09
C TRP A 97 -34.93 -7.84 -8.31
N ARG A 98 -34.50 -8.10 -7.06
CA ARG A 98 -35.05 -9.17 -6.20
C ARG A 98 -36.56 -8.99 -6.00
N ALA A 99 -36.98 -7.78 -5.70
CA ALA A 99 -38.40 -7.48 -5.47
C ALA A 99 -39.24 -7.65 -6.74
N GLY A 100 -38.75 -7.13 -7.89
CA GLY A 100 -39.41 -7.32 -9.18
C GLY A 100 -39.43 -8.79 -9.61
N TRP A 101 -38.33 -9.52 -9.43
CA TRP A 101 -38.25 -10.96 -9.72
C TRP A 101 -39.18 -11.79 -8.84
N ALA A 102 -39.23 -11.51 -7.53
CA ALA A 102 -40.18 -12.18 -6.62
C ALA A 102 -41.61 -11.92 -6.99
N ALA A 103 -41.96 -10.69 -7.40
CA ALA A 103 -43.32 -10.37 -7.88
C ALA A 103 -43.69 -11.17 -9.14
N LEU A 104 -42.73 -11.38 -10.06
CA LEU A 104 -42.95 -12.22 -11.24
C LEU A 104 -43.21 -13.69 -10.91
N LEU A 105 -42.62 -14.22 -9.84
CA LEU A 105 -42.88 -15.59 -9.38
C LEU A 105 -44.27 -15.80 -8.81
N LEU A 106 -45.02 -14.74 -8.46
CA LEU A 106 -46.39 -14.83 -8.01
C LEU A 106 -47.38 -15.01 -9.17
N VAL A 107 -46.99 -14.69 -10.40
CA VAL A 107 -47.83 -14.79 -11.59
C VAL A 107 -48.38 -16.19 -11.82
N PRO A 108 -47.60 -17.28 -11.67
CA PRO A 108 -48.11 -18.63 -11.83
C PRO A 108 -49.21 -19.04 -10.84
N LEU A 109 -49.33 -18.35 -9.71
CA LEU A 109 -50.37 -18.60 -8.71
C LEU A 109 -51.73 -18.07 -9.15
N VAL A 110 -51.78 -17.25 -10.19
CA VAL A 110 -53.03 -16.72 -10.78
C VAL A 110 -53.55 -17.69 -11.83
N PRO A 111 -54.86 -17.99 -11.84
CA PRO A 111 -55.45 -18.94 -12.80
C PRO A 111 -55.16 -18.57 -14.26
N ALA A 112 -54.81 -19.57 -15.07
CA ALA A 112 -54.44 -19.36 -16.49
C ALA A 112 -55.55 -18.73 -17.33
N ALA A 113 -56.79 -19.02 -17.00
CA ALA A 113 -57.98 -18.45 -17.68
C ALA A 113 -58.03 -16.91 -17.58
N TRP A 114 -57.29 -16.32 -16.63
CA TRP A 114 -57.25 -14.87 -16.46
C TRP A 114 -56.17 -14.18 -17.33
N TRP A 115 -55.37 -14.96 -18.05
CA TRP A 115 -54.31 -14.45 -18.90
C TRP A 115 -54.60 -14.84 -20.36
N GLY A 116 -55.10 -13.96 -21.16
CA GLY A 116 -55.37 -14.23 -22.58
C GLY A 116 -54.12 -14.47 -23.45
N GLY A 117 -53.02 -14.91 -22.85
CA GLY A 117 -51.73 -15.13 -23.51
C GLY A 117 -50.56 -14.94 -22.57
N TRP A 118 -49.47 -14.33 -23.04
CA TRP A 118 -48.28 -14.03 -22.27
C TRP A 118 -48.59 -13.05 -21.08
N PRO A 119 -48.34 -13.42 -19.82
CA PRO A 119 -48.86 -12.66 -18.68
C PRO A 119 -48.08 -11.40 -18.35
N TRP A 120 -46.88 -11.24 -18.91
CA TRP A 120 -46.06 -10.09 -18.64
C TRP A 120 -46.06 -9.16 -19.86
N GLY A 121 -46.64 -8.02 -19.72
CA GLY A 121 -46.58 -6.98 -20.75
C GLY A 121 -45.16 -6.40 -20.90
N ALA A 122 -44.91 -5.74 -22.01
CA ALA A 122 -43.64 -5.08 -22.27
C ALA A 122 -43.18 -4.13 -21.13
N PRO A 123 -44.11 -3.38 -20.45
CA PRO A 123 -43.73 -2.52 -19.35
C PRO A 123 -43.07 -3.24 -18.16
N GLN A 124 -43.58 -4.42 -17.78
CA GLN A 124 -43.02 -5.21 -16.66
C GLN A 124 -41.65 -5.77 -17.01
N VAL A 125 -41.46 -6.27 -18.23
CA VAL A 125 -40.18 -6.75 -18.72
C VAL A 125 -39.15 -5.62 -18.75
N LEU A 126 -39.51 -4.43 -19.20
CA LEU A 126 -38.66 -3.24 -19.24
C LEU A 126 -38.28 -2.75 -17.84
N ALA A 127 -39.20 -2.78 -16.89
CA ALA A 127 -38.88 -2.41 -15.49
C ALA A 127 -37.86 -3.36 -14.87
N LEU A 128 -38.07 -4.68 -15.03
CA LEU A 128 -37.13 -5.69 -14.54
C LEU A 128 -35.79 -5.57 -15.26
N LEU A 129 -35.79 -5.35 -16.58
CA LEU A 129 -34.58 -5.14 -17.38
C LEU A 129 -33.78 -3.92 -16.90
N GLY A 130 -34.43 -2.82 -16.55
CA GLY A 130 -33.79 -1.63 -15.99
C GLY A 130 -33.11 -1.92 -14.66
N ALA A 131 -33.80 -2.58 -13.72
CA ALA A 131 -33.24 -3.00 -12.44
C ALA A 131 -32.07 -4.00 -12.64
N PHE A 132 -32.24 -4.97 -13.54
CA PHE A 132 -31.23 -5.94 -13.93
C PHE A 132 -29.96 -5.25 -14.48
N CYS A 133 -30.11 -4.33 -15.42
CA CYS A 133 -29.00 -3.59 -16.03
C CYS A 133 -28.18 -2.82 -14.96
N LEU A 134 -28.87 -2.09 -14.08
CA LEU A 134 -28.23 -1.32 -13.01
C LEU A 134 -27.52 -2.22 -11.98
N ALA A 135 -28.07 -3.39 -11.69
CA ALA A 135 -27.43 -4.39 -10.83
C ALA A 135 -26.22 -5.06 -11.54
N ALA A 136 -26.38 -5.43 -12.82
CA ALA A 136 -25.36 -6.11 -13.61
C ALA A 136 -24.04 -5.33 -13.71
N ILE A 137 -24.11 -4.00 -13.85
CA ILE A 137 -22.92 -3.12 -13.86
C ILE A 137 -22.12 -3.23 -12.55
N ARG A 138 -22.80 -3.47 -11.43
CA ARG A 138 -22.18 -3.51 -10.09
C ARG A 138 -21.68 -4.89 -9.67
N LEU A 139 -22.25 -5.94 -10.22
CA LEU A 139 -21.98 -7.32 -9.83
C LEU A 139 -20.67 -7.85 -10.41
N ARG A 140 -20.04 -8.79 -9.69
CA ARG A 140 -18.93 -9.62 -10.20
C ARG A 140 -19.50 -10.65 -11.20
N ARG A 141 -18.65 -11.16 -12.09
CA ARG A 141 -19.07 -12.10 -13.15
C ARG A 141 -19.83 -13.30 -12.61
N THR A 142 -19.37 -13.91 -11.51
CA THR A 142 -20.04 -15.08 -10.90
C THR A 142 -21.45 -14.77 -10.41
N ALA A 143 -21.65 -13.65 -9.72
CA ALA A 143 -22.95 -13.20 -9.26
C ALA A 143 -23.86 -12.79 -10.44
N LEU A 144 -23.30 -12.15 -11.48
CA LEU A 144 -24.04 -11.79 -12.68
C LEU A 144 -24.60 -13.01 -13.41
N VAL A 145 -23.83 -14.08 -13.55
CA VAL A 145 -24.29 -15.35 -14.16
C VAL A 145 -25.45 -15.92 -13.36
N TRP A 146 -25.36 -15.93 -12.03
CA TRP A 146 -26.48 -16.39 -11.20
C TRP A 146 -27.73 -15.50 -11.30
N MET A 147 -27.55 -14.18 -11.30
CA MET A 147 -28.66 -13.24 -11.48
C MET A 147 -29.34 -13.44 -12.82
N TRP A 148 -28.56 -13.63 -13.89
CA TRP A 148 -29.08 -13.96 -15.23
C TRP A 148 -29.82 -15.30 -15.21
N ALA A 149 -29.24 -16.37 -14.69
CA ALA A 149 -29.88 -17.69 -14.62
C ALA A 149 -31.20 -17.67 -13.82
N LEU A 150 -31.20 -16.99 -12.67
CA LEU A 150 -32.41 -16.82 -11.86
C LEU A 150 -33.47 -16.00 -12.58
N THR A 151 -33.10 -15.01 -13.38
CA THR A 151 -34.04 -14.20 -14.17
C THR A 151 -34.75 -15.04 -15.23
N LEU A 152 -34.16 -16.13 -15.71
CA LEU A 152 -34.78 -17.02 -16.70
C LEU A 152 -35.77 -18.00 -16.09
N ILE A 153 -35.76 -18.24 -14.77
CA ILE A 153 -36.67 -19.21 -14.12
C ILE A 153 -38.15 -18.90 -14.41
N PRO A 154 -38.68 -17.69 -14.27
CA PRO A 154 -40.04 -17.37 -14.60
C PRO A 154 -40.41 -17.71 -16.07
N TRP A 155 -39.45 -17.53 -16.99
CA TRP A 155 -39.67 -17.85 -18.42
C TRP A 155 -39.75 -19.36 -18.67
N CYS A 156 -38.95 -20.18 -17.97
CA CYS A 156 -38.99 -21.63 -18.08
C CYS A 156 -40.34 -22.23 -17.62
N PHE A 157 -41.00 -21.57 -16.68
CA PHE A 157 -42.31 -22.00 -16.20
C PHE A 157 -43.37 -22.09 -17.30
N TRP A 158 -43.24 -21.27 -18.36
CA TRP A 158 -44.14 -21.23 -19.50
C TRP A 158 -43.93 -22.39 -20.47
N LEU A 159 -42.75 -23.01 -20.50
CA LEU A 159 -42.51 -24.23 -21.27
C LEU A 159 -43.32 -25.42 -20.75
N VAL A 160 -43.76 -25.38 -19.50
CA VAL A 160 -44.54 -26.45 -18.84
C VAL A 160 -46.04 -26.29 -19.07
N ARG A 161 -46.49 -25.12 -19.53
CA ARG A 161 -47.91 -24.76 -19.61
C ARG A 161 -48.55 -24.79 -21.00
N ASP A 162 -47.94 -25.45 -21.97
CA ASP A 162 -48.48 -25.62 -23.36
C ASP A 162 -48.95 -24.32 -24.04
N ILE A 163 -48.23 -23.21 -23.83
CA ILE A 163 -48.52 -21.96 -24.51
C ILE A 163 -47.84 -21.97 -25.88
N PRO A 164 -48.60 -21.83 -26.99
CA PRO A 164 -48.07 -22.02 -28.33
C PRO A 164 -47.13 -20.89 -28.78
N ASP A 165 -47.06 -19.75 -28.09
CA ASP A 165 -46.26 -18.61 -28.48
C ASP A 165 -44.93 -18.56 -27.67
N LEU A 166 -43.85 -19.03 -28.28
CA LEU A 166 -42.49 -18.99 -27.74
C LEU A 166 -41.75 -17.68 -28.04
N ASN A 167 -42.32 -16.75 -28.78
CA ASN A 167 -41.63 -15.52 -29.19
C ASN A 167 -41.32 -14.61 -27.98
N GLY A 168 -42.26 -14.53 -27.03
CA GLY A 168 -42.08 -13.75 -25.79
C GLY A 168 -40.89 -14.24 -24.93
N PRO A 169 -40.86 -15.51 -24.51
CA PRO A 169 -39.75 -16.08 -23.74
C PRO A 169 -38.41 -16.00 -24.47
N PHE A 170 -38.41 -16.30 -25.78
CA PHE A 170 -37.16 -16.26 -26.57
C PHE A 170 -36.61 -14.84 -26.66
N SER A 171 -37.43 -13.86 -27.03
CA SER A 171 -37.00 -12.47 -27.13
C SER A 171 -36.51 -11.92 -25.76
N ALA A 172 -37.22 -12.23 -24.68
CA ALA A 172 -36.78 -11.85 -23.33
C ALA A 172 -35.40 -12.46 -22.97
N THR A 173 -35.21 -13.76 -23.25
CA THR A 173 -33.94 -14.44 -23.01
C THR A 173 -32.78 -13.77 -23.76
N VAL A 174 -32.97 -13.45 -25.04
CA VAL A 174 -31.98 -12.77 -25.88
C VAL A 174 -31.65 -11.38 -25.31
N ILE A 175 -32.68 -10.60 -24.95
CA ILE A 175 -32.50 -9.25 -24.42
C ILE A 175 -31.77 -9.27 -23.08
N PHE A 176 -32.15 -10.14 -22.15
CA PHE A 176 -31.47 -10.24 -20.85
C PHE A 176 -30.03 -10.75 -21.00
N THR A 177 -29.79 -11.68 -21.94
CA THR A 177 -28.42 -12.17 -22.21
C THR A 177 -27.57 -11.06 -22.81
N ALA A 178 -28.04 -10.33 -23.81
CA ALA A 178 -27.33 -9.20 -24.39
C ALA A 178 -27.04 -8.11 -23.34
N THR A 179 -28.06 -7.82 -22.51
CA THR A 179 -27.90 -6.86 -21.40
C THR A 179 -26.88 -7.32 -20.36
N ALA A 180 -26.88 -8.61 -20.00
CA ALA A 180 -25.90 -9.17 -19.07
C ALA A 180 -24.46 -9.01 -19.61
N ILE A 181 -24.26 -9.31 -20.89
CA ILE A 181 -22.93 -9.17 -21.53
C ILE A 181 -22.52 -7.69 -21.60
N ALA A 182 -23.42 -6.82 -22.09
CA ALA A 182 -23.12 -5.39 -22.23
C ALA A 182 -22.87 -4.70 -20.89
N ALA A 183 -23.80 -4.86 -19.92
CA ALA A 183 -23.68 -4.24 -18.61
C ALA A 183 -22.52 -4.83 -17.79
N GLY A 184 -22.31 -6.15 -17.86
CA GLY A 184 -21.20 -6.83 -17.22
C GLY A 184 -19.83 -6.38 -17.76
N SER A 185 -19.71 -6.20 -19.08
CA SER A 185 -18.49 -5.69 -19.71
C SER A 185 -18.23 -4.22 -19.36
N ALA A 186 -19.27 -3.39 -19.38
CA ALA A 186 -19.18 -2.00 -18.94
C ALA A 186 -18.75 -1.89 -17.47
N GLY A 187 -19.37 -2.67 -16.59
CA GLY A 187 -18.98 -2.73 -15.18
C GLY A 187 -17.55 -3.21 -14.96
N ALA A 188 -17.08 -4.18 -15.75
CA ALA A 188 -15.70 -4.64 -15.71
C ALA A 188 -14.72 -3.53 -16.13
N ARG A 189 -15.01 -2.84 -17.24
CA ARG A 189 -14.18 -1.70 -17.71
C ARG A 189 -14.11 -0.60 -16.68
N LEU A 190 -15.23 -0.19 -16.08
CA LEU A 190 -15.28 0.85 -15.06
C LEU A 190 -14.45 0.48 -13.81
N ARG A 191 -14.48 -0.79 -13.39
CA ARG A 191 -13.65 -1.27 -12.28
C ARG A 191 -12.15 -1.24 -12.62
N THR A 192 -11.79 -1.68 -13.82
CA THR A 192 -10.38 -1.66 -14.29
C THR A 192 -9.86 -0.22 -14.40
N GLN A 193 -10.66 0.69 -14.97
CA GLN A 193 -10.26 2.10 -15.06
C GLN A 193 -9.99 2.71 -13.68
N ARG A 194 -10.87 2.50 -12.71
CA ARG A 194 -10.64 3.00 -11.34
C ARG A 194 -9.42 2.41 -10.66
N ALA A 195 -9.16 1.12 -10.87
CA ALA A 195 -7.97 0.50 -10.35
C ALA A 195 -6.70 1.11 -10.97
N LEU A 196 -6.73 1.42 -12.26
CA LEU A 196 -5.65 2.12 -12.95
C LEU A 196 -5.48 3.55 -12.43
N ASP A 197 -6.58 4.31 -12.30
CA ASP A 197 -6.55 5.68 -11.81
C ASP A 197 -5.94 5.73 -10.39
N SER A 198 -6.34 4.83 -9.50
CA SER A 198 -5.77 4.76 -8.15
C SER A 198 -4.28 4.39 -8.16
N GLN A 199 -3.84 3.49 -9.04
CA GLN A 199 -2.43 3.14 -9.20
C GLN A 199 -1.60 4.31 -9.74
N THR A 200 -2.15 5.08 -10.71
CA THR A 200 -1.46 6.26 -11.23
C THR A 200 -1.32 7.35 -10.19
N GLU A 201 -2.36 7.63 -9.41
CA GLU A 201 -2.29 8.60 -8.30
C GLU A 201 -1.22 8.22 -7.26
N HIS A 202 -1.15 6.95 -6.87
CA HIS A 202 -0.10 6.46 -5.97
C HIS A 202 1.29 6.59 -6.59
N ALA A 203 1.44 6.18 -7.86
CA ALA A 203 2.72 6.29 -8.56
C ALA A 203 3.19 7.75 -8.69
N ASP A 204 2.29 8.69 -8.98
CA ASP A 204 2.62 10.10 -9.10
C ASP A 204 2.99 10.72 -7.75
N THR A 205 2.33 10.32 -6.67
CA THR A 205 2.69 10.72 -5.30
C THR A 205 4.09 10.26 -4.94
N GLU A 206 4.43 9.00 -5.25
CA GLU A 206 5.76 8.46 -5.00
C GLU A 206 6.85 9.11 -5.88
N ARG A 207 6.55 9.40 -7.15
CA ARG A 207 7.45 10.15 -8.05
C ARG A 207 7.74 11.55 -7.51
N ALA A 208 6.70 12.26 -7.07
CA ALA A 208 6.85 13.59 -6.49
C ALA A 208 7.73 13.57 -5.23
N ARG A 209 7.54 12.57 -4.34
CA ARG A 209 8.39 12.41 -3.16
C ARG A 209 9.84 12.14 -3.52
N ARG A 210 10.09 11.24 -4.48
CA ARG A 210 11.45 10.95 -4.96
C ARG A 210 12.12 12.16 -5.57
N ALA A 211 11.40 12.92 -6.42
CA ALA A 211 11.93 14.13 -7.02
C ALA A 211 12.36 15.18 -5.97
N VAL A 212 11.58 15.34 -4.89
CA VAL A 212 11.96 16.24 -3.78
C VAL A 212 13.21 15.74 -3.04
N LEU A 213 13.35 14.45 -2.82
CA LEU A 213 14.53 13.87 -2.18
C LEU A 213 15.78 14.00 -3.06
N GLU A 214 15.66 13.68 -4.35
CA GLU A 214 16.73 13.84 -5.33
C GLU A 214 17.20 15.28 -5.44
N GLU A 215 16.26 16.23 -5.46
CA GLU A 215 16.55 17.66 -5.48
C GLU A 215 17.28 18.12 -4.21
N ARG A 216 16.82 17.68 -3.03
CA ARG A 216 17.52 17.97 -1.77
C ARG A 216 18.96 17.44 -1.76
N THR A 217 19.16 16.23 -2.27
CA THR A 217 20.48 15.63 -2.38
C THR A 217 21.38 16.37 -3.36
N ARG A 218 20.81 16.82 -4.50
CA ARG A 218 21.53 17.62 -5.48
C ARG A 218 21.98 18.95 -4.88
N ILE A 219 21.05 19.67 -4.25
CA ILE A 219 21.36 20.96 -3.58
C ILE A 219 22.42 20.78 -2.50
N ALA A 220 22.32 19.71 -1.69
CA ALA A 220 23.30 19.43 -0.66
C ALA A 220 24.71 19.20 -1.25
N ARG A 221 24.83 18.51 -2.40
CA ARG A 221 26.12 18.33 -3.09
C ARG A 221 26.64 19.65 -3.65
N GLU A 222 25.82 20.42 -4.34
CA GLU A 222 26.21 21.71 -4.91
C GLU A 222 26.69 22.68 -3.81
N LEU A 223 25.97 22.76 -2.68
CA LEU A 223 26.37 23.57 -1.54
C LEU A 223 27.68 23.06 -0.94
N HIS A 224 27.86 21.74 -0.85
CA HIS A 224 29.12 21.18 -0.35
C HIS A 224 30.31 21.62 -1.20
N ASP A 225 30.21 21.45 -2.52
CA ASP A 225 31.29 21.74 -3.44
C ASP A 225 31.67 23.20 -3.40
N VAL A 226 30.69 24.11 -3.37
CA VAL A 226 30.91 25.56 -3.28
C VAL A 226 31.52 25.95 -1.94
N VAL A 227 30.92 25.50 -0.82
CA VAL A 227 31.39 25.90 0.52
C VAL A 227 32.75 25.26 0.85
N ALA A 228 32.96 23.97 0.50
CA ALA A 228 34.22 23.29 0.71
C ALA A 228 35.36 23.97 -0.08
N HIS A 229 35.09 24.37 -1.31
CA HIS A 229 36.07 25.09 -2.13
C HIS A 229 36.48 26.43 -1.47
N HIS A 230 35.49 27.25 -1.06
CA HIS A 230 35.79 28.54 -0.43
C HIS A 230 36.50 28.43 0.90
N LEU A 231 36.08 27.49 1.78
CA LEU A 231 36.77 27.27 3.05
C LEU A 231 38.19 26.75 2.85
N SER A 232 38.41 25.88 1.85
CA SER A 232 39.76 25.40 1.51
C SER A 232 40.64 26.55 1.04
N LEU A 233 40.10 27.45 0.20
CA LEU A 233 40.80 28.62 -0.28
C LEU A 233 41.19 29.57 0.88
N ILE A 234 40.25 29.83 1.81
CA ILE A 234 40.48 30.65 3.00
C ILE A 234 41.58 30.03 3.86
N ALA A 235 41.52 28.72 4.11
CA ALA A 235 42.55 28.01 4.89
C ALA A 235 43.94 28.16 4.27
N VAL A 236 44.07 27.95 2.97
CA VAL A 236 45.34 28.08 2.23
C VAL A 236 45.85 29.53 2.22
N GLN A 237 44.94 30.49 1.97
CA GLN A 237 45.31 31.92 1.98
C GLN A 237 45.79 32.38 3.35
N ALA A 238 45.13 31.97 4.43
CA ALA A 238 45.54 32.27 5.79
C ALA A 238 46.87 31.62 6.13
N GLU A 239 47.10 30.36 5.71
CA GLU A 239 48.38 29.67 5.95
C GLU A 239 49.56 30.28 5.18
N THR A 240 49.31 30.74 3.97
CA THR A 240 50.35 31.35 3.12
C THR A 240 50.57 32.84 3.35
N ALA A 241 49.66 33.53 4.03
CA ALA A 241 49.75 34.96 4.31
C ALA A 241 51.07 35.40 4.98
N PRO A 242 51.57 34.70 6.01
CA PRO A 242 52.87 35.05 6.64
C PRO A 242 54.04 35.02 5.68
N TYR A 243 54.03 34.12 4.68
CA TYR A 243 55.13 34.03 3.69
C TYR A 243 54.99 35.07 2.59
N ARG A 244 53.80 35.53 2.28
CA ARG A 244 53.53 36.50 1.20
C ARG A 244 53.69 37.95 1.66
N LEU A 245 53.42 38.22 2.94
CA LEU A 245 53.40 39.58 3.48
C LEU A 245 54.74 39.99 4.12
N GLY A 246 55.71 39.08 4.19
CA GLY A 246 57.04 39.36 4.78
C GLY A 246 57.06 39.32 6.30
N GLU A 247 57.84 40.18 6.94
CA GLU A 247 57.96 40.23 8.42
C GLU A 247 56.66 40.73 9.06
N LEU A 248 55.82 39.80 9.52
CA LEU A 248 54.62 40.10 10.29
C LEU A 248 54.95 40.09 11.80
N PRO A 249 54.34 41.01 12.60
CA PRO A 249 54.37 40.92 14.05
C PRO A 249 53.77 39.58 14.53
N GLU A 250 54.32 39.01 15.61
CA GLU A 250 53.90 37.71 16.16
C GLU A 250 52.40 37.62 16.44
N PRO A 251 51.68 38.67 16.93
CA PRO A 251 50.23 38.60 17.09
C PRO A 251 49.47 38.41 15.76
N ALA A 252 49.95 39.07 14.68
CA ALA A 252 49.33 38.91 13.37
C ALA A 252 49.55 37.50 12.76
N ARG A 253 50.73 36.92 12.99
CA ARG A 253 51.03 35.54 12.57
C ARG A 253 50.14 34.54 13.31
N ALA A 254 49.96 34.72 14.62
CA ALA A 254 49.07 33.89 15.44
C ALA A 254 47.62 33.98 14.97
N GLU A 255 47.15 35.18 14.57
CA GLU A 255 45.77 35.37 14.06
C GLU A 255 45.54 34.64 12.73
N PHE A 256 46.49 34.69 11.78
CA PHE A 256 46.38 33.89 10.55
C PHE A 256 46.39 32.39 10.81
N GLY A 257 47.15 31.94 11.79
CA GLY A 257 47.12 30.52 12.23
C GLY A 257 45.75 30.12 12.80
N ALA A 258 45.17 30.97 13.63
CA ALA A 258 43.84 30.75 14.19
C ALA A 258 42.75 30.69 13.09
N LEU A 259 42.82 31.63 12.13
CA LEU A 259 41.89 31.68 10.99
C LEU A 259 41.95 30.40 10.12
N SER A 260 43.16 29.93 9.81
CA SER A 260 43.36 28.65 9.10
C SER A 260 42.79 27.45 9.90
N GLY A 261 42.97 27.47 11.23
CA GLY A 261 42.40 26.45 12.12
C GLY A 261 40.87 26.40 12.07
N VAL A 262 40.23 27.56 12.19
CA VAL A 262 38.75 27.69 12.12
C VAL A 262 38.21 27.21 10.76
N ALA A 263 38.87 27.59 9.66
CA ALA A 263 38.44 27.15 8.33
C ALA A 263 38.55 25.63 8.15
N ARG A 264 39.57 24.98 8.67
CA ARG A 264 39.75 23.51 8.66
C ARG A 264 38.71 22.78 9.53
N GLU A 265 38.43 23.37 10.71
CA GLU A 265 37.39 22.83 11.61
C GLU A 265 36.02 22.89 10.95
N ALA A 266 35.64 24.01 10.31
CA ALA A 266 34.39 24.18 9.57
C ALA A 266 34.28 23.17 8.41
N LEU A 267 35.36 22.92 7.67
CA LEU A 267 35.43 21.90 6.62
C LEU A 267 35.15 20.49 7.17
N THR A 268 35.70 20.17 8.33
CA THR A 268 35.54 18.87 8.97
C THR A 268 34.10 18.66 9.44
N GLU A 269 33.52 19.68 10.07
CA GLU A 269 32.12 19.61 10.54
C GLU A 269 31.13 19.53 9.38
N MET A 270 31.35 20.25 8.30
CA MET A 270 30.53 20.18 7.10
C MET A 270 30.56 18.78 6.45
N ARG A 271 31.77 18.16 6.36
CA ARG A 271 31.88 16.78 5.86
C ARG A 271 31.15 15.78 6.75
N ARG A 272 31.14 16.03 8.06
CA ARG A 272 30.41 15.19 9.03
C ARG A 272 28.91 15.30 8.84
N LEU A 273 28.36 16.52 8.73
CA LEU A 273 26.92 16.75 8.52
C LEU A 273 26.41 16.11 7.21
N LEU A 274 27.18 16.21 6.13
CA LEU A 274 26.83 15.62 4.84
C LEU A 274 27.09 14.11 4.78
N GLY A 275 27.99 13.60 5.59
CA GLY A 275 28.23 12.15 5.76
C GLY A 275 27.01 11.45 6.32
N VAL A 276 26.27 12.07 7.22
CA VAL A 276 25.00 11.55 7.76
C VAL A 276 23.93 11.44 6.66
N LEU A 277 23.80 12.45 5.78
CA LEU A 277 22.86 12.44 4.64
C LEU A 277 23.24 11.42 3.55
N ARG A 278 24.52 11.07 3.44
CA ARG A 278 25.02 10.08 2.47
C ARG A 278 24.87 8.63 2.94
N GLN A 279 24.82 8.39 4.24
CA GLN A 279 24.68 7.02 4.77
C GLN A 279 23.32 6.40 4.40
N ASP A 280 22.27 7.20 4.20
CA ASP A 280 20.97 6.71 3.79
C ASP A 280 20.93 6.28 2.29
N GLU A 281 21.82 6.82 1.43
CA GLU A 281 21.85 6.50 -0.01
C GLU A 281 22.86 5.41 -0.41
N ALA A 282 23.99 5.31 0.30
CA ALA A 282 25.04 4.35 -0.05
C ALA A 282 24.66 2.89 0.20
N GLY A 283 23.56 2.64 0.87
CA GLY A 283 23.05 1.29 1.16
C GLY A 283 22.56 0.49 -0.05
N ALA A 284 22.42 1.11 -1.24
CA ALA A 284 21.73 0.46 -2.36
C ALA A 284 22.65 -0.11 -3.47
N LEU A 285 23.92 0.26 -3.55
CA LEU A 285 24.76 -0.07 -4.74
C LEU A 285 26.12 -0.73 -4.44
N THR A 286 26.55 -0.83 -3.19
CA THR A 286 27.77 -1.57 -2.80
C THR A 286 27.36 -2.80 -1.98
N PRO A 287 28.04 -3.97 -2.16
CA PRO A 287 27.82 -5.11 -1.29
C PRO A 287 27.96 -4.66 0.17
N GLN A 288 26.92 -4.86 0.96
CA GLN A 288 26.92 -4.45 2.37
C GLN A 288 28.00 -5.27 3.10
N PRO A 289 28.92 -4.62 3.85
CA PRO A 289 29.99 -5.33 4.55
C PRO A 289 29.36 -6.28 5.58
N GLN A 290 29.95 -7.48 5.66
CA GLN A 290 29.46 -8.59 6.47
C GLN A 290 30.41 -8.85 7.67
N LEU A 291 30.00 -9.75 8.55
CA LEU A 291 30.84 -10.21 9.66
C LEU A 291 32.20 -10.77 9.17
N ALA A 292 32.20 -11.39 8.00
CA ALA A 292 33.41 -11.91 7.35
C ALA A 292 34.44 -10.83 6.99
N ASP A 293 34.04 -9.58 6.88
CA ASP A 293 34.88 -8.44 6.52
C ASP A 293 35.56 -7.79 7.75
N LEU A 294 35.28 -8.25 8.98
CA LEU A 294 35.89 -7.73 10.21
C LEU A 294 37.41 -7.79 10.21
N PRO A 295 38.09 -8.84 9.72
CA PRO A 295 39.54 -8.87 9.66
C PRO A 295 40.10 -7.71 8.82
N ALA A 296 39.48 -7.40 7.67
CA ALA A 296 39.92 -6.28 6.83
C ALA A 296 39.74 -4.92 7.53
N LEU A 297 38.61 -4.74 8.24
CA LEU A 297 38.36 -3.53 9.05
C LEU A 297 39.43 -3.36 10.14
N VAL A 298 39.73 -4.43 10.85
CA VAL A 298 40.78 -4.40 11.92
C VAL A 298 42.15 -4.07 11.35
N GLU A 299 42.53 -4.58 10.18
CA GLU A 299 43.79 -4.24 9.53
C GLU A 299 43.86 -2.76 9.13
N VAL A 300 42.74 -2.16 8.72
CA VAL A 300 42.68 -0.70 8.49
C VAL A 300 42.92 0.06 9.78
N ALA A 301 42.29 -0.35 10.89
CA ALA A 301 42.49 0.27 12.19
C ALA A 301 43.93 0.11 12.70
N ARG A 302 44.54 -1.06 12.50
CA ARG A 302 45.95 -1.31 12.86
C ARG A 302 46.91 -0.40 12.08
N ARG A 303 46.67 -0.22 10.79
CA ARG A 303 47.48 0.72 9.95
C ARG A 303 47.30 2.17 10.39
N ALA A 304 46.12 2.51 10.95
CA ALA A 304 45.89 3.82 11.54
C ALA A 304 46.52 3.99 12.96
N GLY A 305 47.25 3.00 13.46
CA GLY A 305 47.94 3.07 14.74
C GLY A 305 47.17 2.54 15.95
N VAL A 306 45.98 1.96 15.75
CA VAL A 306 45.19 1.35 16.83
C VAL A 306 45.70 -0.08 17.07
N ARG A 307 46.04 -0.40 18.30
CA ARG A 307 46.43 -1.78 18.69
C ARG A 307 45.18 -2.61 18.90
N VAL A 308 44.81 -3.46 17.92
CA VAL A 308 43.58 -4.27 17.97
C VAL A 308 43.90 -5.75 18.02
N ASP A 309 43.32 -6.46 18.96
CA ASP A 309 43.26 -7.91 19.00
C ASP A 309 41.88 -8.41 18.61
N LEU A 310 41.81 -9.25 17.57
CA LEU A 310 40.55 -9.77 17.02
C LEU A 310 40.48 -11.29 17.26
N SER A 311 39.41 -11.73 17.91
CA SER A 311 39.07 -13.15 18.07
C SER A 311 37.68 -13.39 17.57
N VAL A 312 37.55 -14.26 16.58
CA VAL A 312 36.25 -14.70 16.01
C VAL A 312 36.12 -16.22 16.23
N ALA A 313 35.09 -16.63 16.91
CA ALA A 313 34.87 -18.04 17.22
C ALA A 313 34.70 -18.87 15.94
N ALA A 314 35.36 -20.03 15.91
CA ALA A 314 35.18 -21.00 14.84
C ALA A 314 33.74 -21.60 14.92
N GLY A 315 33.04 -21.64 13.78
CA GLY A 315 31.73 -22.31 13.72
C GLY A 315 30.52 -21.40 13.90
N LEU A 316 30.64 -20.10 13.68
CA LEU A 316 29.53 -19.13 13.71
C LEU A 316 28.39 -19.44 12.70
N GLY A 317 28.55 -20.45 11.81
CA GLY A 317 27.54 -20.81 10.83
C GLY A 317 27.24 -19.71 9.82
N ALA A 318 26.12 -19.85 9.11
CA ALA A 318 25.62 -18.81 8.20
C ALA A 318 24.92 -17.72 9.01
N VAL A 319 25.59 -16.57 9.20
CA VAL A 319 25.00 -15.41 9.86
C VAL A 319 24.07 -14.69 8.89
N PRO A 320 22.81 -14.40 9.27
CA PRO A 320 21.90 -13.62 8.42
C PRO A 320 22.53 -12.28 8.01
N PRO A 321 22.33 -11.82 6.75
CA PRO A 321 22.95 -10.60 6.25
C PRO A 321 22.73 -9.36 7.15
N GLY A 322 21.52 -9.19 7.69
CA GLY A 322 21.18 -8.08 8.59
C GLY A 322 22.01 -8.09 9.89
N VAL A 323 22.23 -9.27 10.47
CA VAL A 323 23.05 -9.47 11.68
C VAL A 323 24.51 -9.19 11.38
N GLY A 324 25.01 -9.69 10.22
CA GLY A 324 26.39 -9.46 9.80
C GLY A 324 26.72 -7.98 9.60
N VAL A 325 25.84 -7.24 8.94
CA VAL A 325 25.96 -5.78 8.75
C VAL A 325 25.93 -5.05 10.08
N CYS A 326 25.00 -5.40 10.98
CA CYS A 326 24.87 -4.76 12.29
C CYS A 326 26.16 -4.97 13.11
N ALA A 327 26.67 -6.20 13.18
CA ALA A 327 27.90 -6.53 13.88
C ALA A 327 29.11 -5.74 13.32
N TYR A 328 29.25 -5.69 11.99
CA TYR A 328 30.31 -4.91 11.34
C TYR A 328 30.26 -3.43 11.75
N ARG A 329 29.07 -2.81 11.73
CA ARG A 329 28.87 -1.40 12.09
C ARG A 329 29.17 -1.12 13.57
N ILE A 330 28.81 -2.05 14.47
CA ILE A 330 29.13 -1.91 15.90
C ILE A 330 30.65 -1.91 16.10
N VAL A 331 31.36 -2.84 15.46
CA VAL A 331 32.86 -2.87 15.55
C VAL A 331 33.48 -1.59 14.96
N GLN A 332 33.02 -1.16 13.79
CA GLN A 332 33.50 0.05 13.11
C GLN A 332 33.35 1.28 14.01
N GLU A 333 32.16 1.49 14.58
CA GLU A 333 31.90 2.63 15.47
C GLU A 333 32.68 2.52 16.77
N SER A 334 32.80 1.32 17.33
CA SER A 334 33.57 1.10 18.55
C SER A 334 35.07 1.34 18.37
N LEU A 335 35.67 0.95 17.23
CA LEU A 335 37.04 1.24 16.89
C LEU A 335 37.28 2.74 16.67
N SER A 336 36.32 3.42 16.02
CA SER A 336 36.35 4.87 15.87
C SER A 336 36.34 5.58 17.23
N ASN A 337 35.45 5.16 18.13
CA ASN A 337 35.32 5.71 19.47
C ASN A 337 36.59 5.45 20.30
N ALA A 338 37.17 4.25 20.22
CA ALA A 338 38.44 3.94 20.91
C ALA A 338 39.61 4.81 20.42
N SER A 339 39.71 5.05 19.11
CA SER A 339 40.77 5.90 18.56
C SER A 339 40.63 7.37 18.98
N GLN A 340 39.38 7.86 19.18
CA GLN A 340 39.10 9.24 19.56
C GLN A 340 39.21 9.49 21.08
N HIS A 341 38.66 8.53 21.87
CA HIS A 341 38.49 8.72 23.32
C HIS A 341 39.55 8.04 24.17
N ALA A 342 40.27 7.06 23.62
CA ALA A 342 41.36 6.35 24.32
C ALA A 342 42.56 6.13 23.39
N PRO A 343 43.21 7.21 22.90
CA PRO A 343 44.33 7.08 21.97
C PRO A 343 45.48 6.25 22.58
N GLY A 344 45.98 5.28 21.79
CA GLY A 344 47.06 4.38 22.21
C GLY A 344 46.62 3.20 23.11
N ALA A 345 45.36 3.15 23.56
CA ALA A 345 44.89 2.02 24.34
C ALA A 345 44.77 0.76 23.47
N PRO A 346 45.03 -0.43 24.02
CA PRO A 346 44.74 -1.69 23.34
C PRO A 346 43.24 -1.91 23.25
N VAL A 347 42.79 -2.39 22.11
CA VAL A 347 41.37 -2.73 21.85
C VAL A 347 41.25 -4.24 21.61
N THR A 348 40.31 -4.88 22.27
CA THR A 348 39.97 -6.31 22.06
C THR A 348 38.59 -6.40 21.43
N VAL A 349 38.51 -7.10 20.32
CA VAL A 349 37.26 -7.41 19.62
C VAL A 349 37.04 -8.92 19.69
N ARG A 350 35.95 -9.36 20.30
CA ARG A 350 35.54 -10.78 20.36
C ARG A 350 34.17 -10.96 19.74
N VAL A 351 34.06 -12.00 18.92
CA VAL A 351 32.81 -12.45 18.32
C VAL A 351 32.64 -13.91 18.70
N GLU A 352 31.62 -14.19 19.48
CA GLU A 352 31.37 -15.51 20.03
C GLU A 352 29.93 -15.96 19.68
N HIS A 353 29.69 -17.29 19.73
CA HIS A 353 28.36 -17.84 19.59
C HIS A 353 27.74 -17.94 20.99
N ASP A 354 26.57 -17.32 21.19
CA ASP A 354 25.78 -17.43 22.41
C ASP A 354 24.46 -18.10 22.10
N CYS A 355 23.83 -18.74 23.09
CA CYS A 355 22.58 -19.52 23.02
C CYS A 355 21.53 -19.03 21.97
N GLY A 356 21.80 -19.27 20.69
CA GLY A 356 20.92 -18.85 19.56
C GLY A 356 21.25 -17.50 18.91
N GLY A 357 22.41 -16.88 19.24
CA GLY A 357 22.82 -15.58 18.70
C GLY A 357 24.33 -15.40 18.53
N VAL A 358 24.69 -14.24 18.04
CA VAL A 358 26.08 -13.76 17.98
C VAL A 358 26.28 -12.77 19.11
N GLN A 359 27.23 -13.05 20.00
CA GLN A 359 27.68 -12.12 21.01
C GLN A 359 28.91 -11.38 20.50
N LEU A 360 28.86 -10.07 20.57
CA LEU A 360 29.94 -9.17 20.17
C LEU A 360 30.42 -8.37 21.38
N LEU A 361 31.72 -8.42 21.63
CA LEU A 361 32.39 -7.70 22.72
C LEU A 361 33.49 -6.84 22.13
N VAL A 362 33.45 -5.54 22.36
CA VAL A 362 34.52 -4.61 22.00
C VAL A 362 34.95 -3.85 23.27
N ALA A 363 36.16 -4.09 23.71
CA ALA A 363 36.72 -3.47 24.93
C ALA A 363 37.99 -2.71 24.60
N ASN A 364 38.12 -1.49 25.08
CA ASN A 364 39.38 -0.79 25.09
C ASN A 364 39.93 -0.62 26.52
N GLY A 365 41.24 -0.64 26.65
CA GLY A 365 41.91 -0.31 27.91
C GLY A 365 41.87 1.19 28.23
N PRO A 366 42.46 1.60 29.40
CA PRO A 366 42.60 3.00 29.73
C PRO A 366 43.48 3.71 28.70
N GLY A 367 43.00 4.84 28.17
CA GLY A 367 43.77 5.70 27.27
C GLY A 367 44.82 6.53 28.03
N ALA A 368 45.83 7.04 27.34
CA ALA A 368 46.72 8.03 27.88
C ALA A 368 45.94 9.29 28.33
N PRO A 369 46.30 9.95 29.43
CA PRO A 369 45.63 11.17 29.86
C PRO A 369 45.65 12.20 28.72
N ALA A 370 44.49 12.67 28.29
CA ALA A 370 44.37 13.68 27.25
C ALA A 370 45.01 14.98 27.75
N ALA A 371 46.09 15.43 27.09
CA ALA A 371 46.71 16.70 27.36
C ALA A 371 45.83 17.83 26.81
N GLY A 372 44.91 18.34 27.63
CA GLY A 372 44.05 19.46 27.29
C GLY A 372 42.74 19.48 28.08
N PRO A 373 42.09 20.66 28.28
CA PRO A 373 40.83 20.74 28.99
C PRO A 373 39.76 19.92 28.25
N ALA A 374 38.98 19.16 29.05
CA ALA A 374 37.89 18.33 28.55
C ALA A 374 36.89 19.18 27.75
N ARG A 375 37.04 19.19 26.42
CA ARG A 375 36.02 19.73 25.55
C ARG A 375 34.81 18.84 25.68
N GLU A 376 33.64 19.43 25.98
CA GLU A 376 32.33 18.80 25.87
C GLU A 376 32.11 18.42 24.38
N ARG A 377 32.68 17.27 24.00
CA ARG A 377 32.52 16.73 22.64
C ARG A 377 31.25 15.93 22.58
N GLY A 378 30.38 16.38 21.71
CA GLY A 378 29.17 15.82 21.17
C GLY A 378 28.60 14.56 21.81
N ARG A 379 27.53 14.74 22.58
CA ARG A 379 26.72 13.65 23.19
C ARG A 379 26.35 12.58 22.18
N GLY A 380 26.90 11.40 22.34
CA GLY A 380 26.17 10.12 22.32
C GLY A 380 25.42 9.63 21.08
N HIS A 381 25.52 10.24 19.91
CA HIS A 381 24.76 9.75 18.73
C HIS A 381 25.24 8.38 18.24
N GLY A 382 26.50 8.04 18.38
CA GLY A 382 27.05 6.74 17.98
C GLY A 382 26.48 5.58 18.81
N LEU A 383 26.42 5.72 20.13
CA LEU A 383 25.86 4.71 21.03
C LEU A 383 24.35 4.56 20.86
N THR A 384 23.63 5.66 20.69
CA THR A 384 22.19 5.64 20.44
C THR A 384 21.87 4.93 19.11
N GLY A 385 22.57 5.27 18.04
CA GLY A 385 22.37 4.63 16.74
C GLY A 385 22.77 3.15 16.69
N MET A 386 23.77 2.73 17.51
CA MET A 386 24.06 1.30 17.69
C MET A 386 22.91 0.59 18.41
N GLY A 387 22.36 1.20 19.49
CA GLY A 387 21.23 0.64 20.24
C GLY A 387 19.98 0.45 19.42
N GLU A 388 19.59 1.45 18.61
CA GLU A 388 18.44 1.38 17.71
C GLU A 388 18.57 0.23 16.70
N ARG A 389 19.73 0.09 16.05
CA ARG A 389 19.98 -0.99 15.08
C ARG A 389 19.92 -2.39 15.71
N VAL A 390 20.46 -2.56 16.91
CA VAL A 390 20.42 -3.82 17.65
C VAL A 390 18.98 -4.17 18.04
N THR A 391 18.23 -3.18 18.52
CA THR A 391 16.81 -3.35 18.91
C THR A 391 15.93 -3.74 17.73
N LEU A 392 16.18 -3.17 16.53
CA LEU A 392 15.44 -3.53 15.31
C LEU A 392 15.62 -5.01 14.92
N LEU A 393 16.74 -5.62 15.30
CA LEU A 393 17.00 -7.05 15.09
C LEU A 393 16.56 -7.94 16.27
N GLY A 394 15.89 -7.36 17.28
CA GLY A 394 15.47 -8.09 18.48
C GLY A 394 16.62 -8.42 19.43
N GLY A 395 17.79 -7.78 19.27
CA GLY A 395 18.95 -7.95 20.11
C GLY A 395 19.01 -6.99 21.30
N SER A 396 20.10 -7.07 22.06
CA SER A 396 20.39 -6.18 23.18
C SER A 396 21.81 -5.59 23.08
N LEU A 397 21.96 -4.31 23.45
CA LEU A 397 23.24 -3.61 23.51
C LEU A 397 23.45 -3.02 24.90
N SER A 398 24.65 -3.21 25.44
CA SER A 398 25.11 -2.57 26.68
C SER A 398 26.45 -1.90 26.40
N ALA A 399 26.61 -0.67 26.85
CA ALA A 399 27.85 0.06 26.71
C ALA A 399 28.15 0.89 27.96
N GLY A 400 29.38 0.82 28.45
CA GLY A 400 29.76 1.55 29.67
C GLY A 400 31.24 1.44 30.04
N PRO A 401 31.67 2.26 31.02
CA PRO A 401 33.03 2.20 31.52
C PRO A 401 33.30 0.90 32.28
N THR A 402 34.52 0.39 32.16
CA THR A 402 34.98 -0.79 32.90
C THR A 402 35.65 -0.39 34.23
N PRO A 403 35.65 -1.27 35.26
CA PRO A 403 36.33 -1.00 36.52
C PRO A 403 37.86 -0.74 36.36
N ALA A 404 38.43 -1.24 35.27
CA ALA A 404 39.85 -1.04 34.93
C ALA A 404 40.16 0.30 34.21
N GLY A 405 39.16 1.21 34.12
CA GLY A 405 39.32 2.53 33.50
C GLY A 405 39.23 2.56 31.98
N GLY A 406 38.78 1.46 31.37
CA GLY A 406 38.49 1.36 29.95
C GLY A 406 36.99 1.52 29.62
N PHE A 407 36.56 1.13 28.42
CA PHE A 407 35.17 1.14 27.97
C PHE A 407 34.83 -0.20 27.30
N LEU A 408 33.64 -0.71 27.55
CA LEU A 408 33.11 -1.95 26.97
C LEU A 408 31.81 -1.69 26.22
N VAL A 409 31.72 -2.20 25.00
CA VAL A 409 30.51 -2.35 24.21
C VAL A 409 30.22 -3.84 24.08
N SER A 410 29.07 -4.28 24.53
CA SER A 410 28.58 -5.66 24.43
C SER A 410 27.24 -5.67 23.71
N ALA A 411 27.13 -6.48 22.66
CA ALA A 411 25.88 -6.65 21.90
C ALA A 411 25.59 -8.14 21.74
N VAL A 412 24.32 -8.50 21.86
CA VAL A 412 23.78 -9.83 21.55
C VAL A 412 22.80 -9.68 20.39
N LEU A 413 23.07 -10.37 19.29
CA LEU A 413 22.31 -10.32 18.04
C LEU A 413 21.71 -11.71 17.78
N PRO A 414 20.38 -11.88 17.83
CA PRO A 414 19.75 -13.18 17.58
C PRO A 414 19.92 -13.58 16.12
N LEU A 415 20.19 -14.86 15.88
CA LEU A 415 20.32 -15.39 14.51
C LEU A 415 18.96 -15.66 13.84
N GLY A 416 17.82 -15.48 14.56
CA GLY A 416 16.52 -15.87 14.10
C GLY A 416 16.36 -17.38 14.08
N GLU A 417 15.19 -17.91 14.33
CA GLU A 417 14.90 -19.33 14.05
C GLU A 417 15.06 -19.52 12.54
N ALA A 418 15.94 -20.46 12.16
CA ALA A 418 16.04 -20.91 10.78
C ALA A 418 14.69 -21.56 10.44
N GLY A 419 13.82 -20.84 9.71
CA GLY A 419 12.57 -21.31 9.16
C GLY A 419 12.78 -22.17 7.91
#